data_3ee7469758b70506d417642e529906a3
#
_entry.id   3ee7469758b70506d417642e529906a3
#
_cell.length_a   1.000
_cell.length_b   1.000
_cell.length_c   1.000
_cell.angle_alpha   90.00
_cell.angle_beta   90.00
_cell.angle_gamma   90.00
#
_symmetry.space_group_name_H-M   'P 1'
#
loop_
_entity.id
_entity.type
_entity.pdbx_description
1 polymer ?
#
loop_
_entity_poly.entity_id
_entity_poly.type
_entity_poly.pdbx_seq_one_letter_code
_entity_poly.pdbx_strand_id
1 'polypeptide(L)'
;MKSLFPVVFALCMSPVVWAETAISAREVQKAVEQFVLAQVESELPEDARPVVDVRWQGDLAFAADGAPKIRVRRTSSRPLRGPSVMRVGIDVGGQTQRKMSVTADVRIWRPVVVASHMIKRGEEMALVGCELAERDMT
;
A
#
# COMPACT_ATOMS: atom_id res chain seq x y z
N MET A 1 -31.38 -12.95 -71.80
CA MET A 1 -31.64 -12.12 -70.63
C MET A 1 -30.81 -12.68 -69.47
N LYS A 2 -29.67 -12.04 -69.17
CA LYS A 2 -28.78 -12.47 -68.11
C LYS A 2 -29.01 -11.53 -66.89
N SER A 3 -29.65 -12.07 -65.85
CA SER A 3 -29.87 -11.36 -64.59
C SER A 3 -28.60 -11.43 -63.75
N LEU A 4 -27.91 -10.30 -63.58
CA LEU A 4 -26.81 -10.14 -62.62
C LEU A 4 -27.40 -9.78 -61.24
N PHE A 5 -27.29 -10.68 -60.27
CA PHE A 5 -27.55 -10.39 -58.87
C PHE A 5 -26.26 -9.81 -58.27
N PRO A 6 -26.28 -8.60 -57.65
CA PRO A 6 -25.17 -8.14 -56.87
C PRO A 6 -25.16 -8.77 -55.49
N VAL A 7 -24.16 -9.56 -55.18
CA VAL A 7 -23.91 -10.07 -53.84
C VAL A 7 -23.37 -8.88 -53.00
N VAL A 8 -24.20 -8.34 -52.13
CA VAL A 8 -23.78 -7.35 -51.13
C VAL A 8 -23.08 -8.10 -50.02
N PHE A 9 -21.76 -7.98 -49.99
CA PHE A 9 -20.92 -8.45 -48.88
C PHE A 9 -21.04 -7.45 -47.73
N ALA A 10 -21.95 -7.70 -46.78
CA ALA A 10 -22.02 -6.93 -45.54
C ALA A 10 -20.82 -7.31 -44.65
N LEU A 11 -19.80 -6.46 -44.64
CA LEU A 11 -18.71 -6.56 -43.66
C LEU A 11 -19.30 -6.22 -42.27
N CYS A 12 -19.61 -7.24 -41.48
CA CYS A 12 -19.86 -7.08 -40.06
C CYS A 12 -18.55 -6.69 -39.35
N MET A 13 -18.28 -5.40 -39.22
CA MET A 13 -17.28 -4.87 -38.29
C MET A 13 -17.84 -5.04 -36.88
N SER A 14 -17.51 -6.17 -36.24
CA SER A 14 -17.75 -6.34 -34.82
C SER A 14 -16.86 -5.33 -34.07
N PRO A 15 -17.41 -4.48 -33.20
CA PRO A 15 -16.59 -3.60 -32.38
C PRO A 15 -15.75 -4.51 -31.47
N VAL A 16 -14.44 -4.39 -31.57
CA VAL A 16 -13.51 -5.02 -30.62
C VAL A 16 -13.67 -4.25 -29.32
N VAL A 17 -14.46 -4.79 -28.42
CA VAL A 17 -14.55 -4.29 -27.04
C VAL A 17 -13.27 -4.67 -26.35
N TRP A 18 -12.38 -3.71 -26.18
CA TRP A 18 -11.19 -3.87 -25.37
C TRP A 18 -11.64 -3.99 -23.92
N ALA A 19 -11.37 -5.10 -23.28
CA ALA A 19 -11.58 -5.24 -21.84
C ALA A 19 -10.58 -4.32 -21.14
N GLU A 20 -11.09 -3.36 -20.36
CA GLU A 20 -10.31 -2.44 -19.58
C GLU A 20 -10.33 -2.90 -18.12
N THR A 21 -9.16 -3.13 -17.54
CA THR A 21 -9.02 -3.48 -16.13
C THR A 21 -8.63 -2.22 -15.36
N ALA A 22 -9.47 -1.82 -14.42
CA ALA A 22 -9.23 -0.68 -13.55
C ALA A 22 -8.85 -1.13 -12.14
N ILE A 23 -7.91 -0.42 -11.53
CA ILE A 23 -7.50 -0.56 -10.12
C ILE A 23 -7.63 0.78 -9.46
N SER A 24 -8.41 0.87 -8.40
CA SER A 24 -8.59 2.10 -7.64
C SER A 24 -7.35 2.44 -6.81
N ALA A 25 -7.16 3.72 -6.53
CA ALA A 25 -6.12 4.18 -5.61
C ALA A 25 -6.20 3.48 -4.25
N ARG A 26 -7.42 3.23 -3.76
CA ARG A 26 -7.69 2.56 -2.48
C ARG A 26 -7.21 1.11 -2.47
N GLU A 27 -7.32 0.38 -3.57
CA GLU A 27 -6.83 -0.99 -3.68
C GLU A 27 -5.30 -1.05 -3.60
N VAL A 28 -4.62 -0.10 -4.24
CA VAL A 28 -3.15 0.04 -4.14
C VAL A 28 -2.74 0.38 -2.71
N GLN A 29 -3.39 1.38 -2.08
CA GLN A 29 -3.14 1.77 -0.70
C GLN A 29 -3.30 0.59 0.26
N LYS A 30 -4.42 -0.12 0.16
CA LYS A 30 -4.73 -1.28 1.01
C LYS A 30 -3.72 -2.42 0.84
N ALA A 31 -3.29 -2.71 -0.39
CA ALA A 31 -2.29 -3.75 -0.65
C ALA A 31 -0.93 -3.39 -0.02
N VAL A 32 -0.51 -2.14 -0.12
CA VAL A 32 0.73 -1.64 0.49
C VAL A 32 0.62 -1.64 2.02
N GLU A 33 -0.48 -1.14 2.58
CA GLU A 33 -0.73 -1.11 4.02
C GLU A 33 -0.69 -2.51 4.62
N GLN A 34 -1.40 -3.48 4.05
CA GLN A 34 -1.40 -4.87 4.53
C GLN A 34 -0.02 -5.50 4.46
N PHE A 35 0.73 -5.27 3.40
CA PHE A 35 2.09 -5.78 3.27
C PHE A 35 3.00 -5.19 4.35
N VAL A 36 2.95 -3.87 4.56
CA VAL A 36 3.79 -3.18 5.54
C VAL A 36 3.43 -3.60 6.96
N LEU A 37 2.13 -3.66 7.30
CA LEU A 37 1.67 -4.12 8.61
C LEU A 37 2.16 -5.53 8.92
N ALA A 38 2.01 -6.48 8.01
CA ALA A 38 2.48 -7.86 8.20
C ALA A 38 4.00 -7.94 8.45
N GLN A 39 4.79 -7.09 7.79
CA GLN A 39 6.24 -7.03 8.01
C GLN A 39 6.59 -6.40 9.35
N VAL A 40 5.92 -5.32 9.72
CA VAL A 40 6.19 -4.56 10.95
C VAL A 40 5.75 -5.36 12.18
N GLU A 41 4.57 -5.97 12.15
CA GLU A 41 4.05 -6.78 13.26
C GLU A 41 4.94 -7.96 13.61
N SER A 42 5.62 -8.54 12.63
CA SER A 42 6.59 -9.63 12.87
C SER A 42 7.86 -9.19 13.60
N GLU A 43 8.17 -7.89 13.58
CA GLU A 43 9.39 -7.30 14.15
C GLU A 43 9.13 -6.56 15.47
N LEU A 44 7.86 -6.32 15.83
CA LEU A 44 7.47 -5.51 16.98
C LEU A 44 7.08 -6.35 18.22
N PRO A 45 7.31 -5.83 19.43
CA PRO A 45 6.75 -6.40 20.64
C PRO A 45 5.23 -6.24 20.68
N GLU A 46 4.56 -7.10 21.47
CA GLU A 46 3.09 -7.17 21.57
C GLU A 46 2.41 -5.88 22.04
N ASP A 47 3.14 -5.05 22.80
CA ASP A 47 2.64 -3.76 23.32
C ASP A 47 2.75 -2.61 22.32
N ALA A 48 3.34 -2.86 21.15
CA ALA A 48 3.52 -1.84 20.12
C ALA A 48 2.36 -1.85 19.12
N ARG A 49 1.89 -0.65 18.77
CA ARG A 49 0.81 -0.45 17.79
C ARG A 49 1.36 0.27 16.55
N PRO A 50 1.52 -0.44 15.44
CA PRO A 50 1.89 0.18 14.17
C PRO A 50 0.71 0.93 13.56
N VAL A 51 1.01 2.08 12.96
CA VAL A 51 0.08 2.86 12.13
C VAL A 51 0.79 3.15 10.80
N VAL A 52 0.15 2.80 9.72
CA VAL A 52 0.70 2.96 8.37
C VAL A 52 -0.16 3.94 7.58
N ASP A 53 0.44 4.99 7.06
CA ASP A 53 -0.18 5.93 6.15
C ASP A 53 0.45 5.79 4.75
N VAL A 54 -0.35 5.39 3.78
CA VAL A 54 0.12 5.14 2.41
C VAL A 54 -0.19 6.34 1.52
N ARG A 55 0.86 6.95 0.98
CA ARG A 55 0.75 8.10 0.08
C ARG A 55 0.70 7.64 -1.38
N TRP A 56 -0.49 7.39 -1.85
CA TRP A 56 -0.77 7.11 -3.25
C TRP A 56 -2.09 7.75 -3.66
N GLN A 57 -2.11 8.36 -4.85
CA GLN A 57 -3.30 8.97 -5.42
C GLN A 57 -3.40 8.61 -6.91
N GLY A 58 -4.61 8.49 -7.38
CA GLY A 58 -4.92 8.19 -8.77
C GLY A 58 -5.24 6.72 -9.01
N ASP A 59 -6.30 6.53 -9.80
CA ASP A 59 -6.72 5.22 -10.28
C ASP A 59 -5.87 4.82 -11.49
N LEU A 60 -5.76 3.53 -11.72
CA LEU A 60 -4.98 2.96 -12.80
C LEU A 60 -5.92 2.18 -13.72
N ALA A 61 -5.76 2.37 -15.03
CA ALA A 61 -6.49 1.65 -16.04
C ALA A 61 -5.52 0.99 -17.02
N PHE A 62 -5.81 -0.24 -17.40
CA PHE A 62 -4.98 -1.03 -18.29
C PHE A 62 -5.83 -1.63 -19.40
N ALA A 63 -5.41 -1.47 -20.66
CA ALA A 63 -5.99 -2.14 -21.81
C ALA A 63 -5.54 -3.61 -21.84
N ALA A 64 -5.90 -4.38 -20.81
CA ALA A 64 -5.56 -5.78 -20.66
C ALA A 64 -6.72 -6.52 -20.01
N ASP A 65 -6.94 -7.76 -20.45
CA ASP A 65 -7.96 -8.63 -19.90
C ASP A 65 -7.37 -9.52 -18.80
N GLY A 66 -8.11 -9.67 -17.71
CA GLY A 66 -7.76 -10.53 -16.60
C GLY A 66 -7.87 -9.86 -15.23
N ALA A 67 -7.85 -10.68 -14.20
CA ALA A 67 -7.85 -10.18 -12.82
C ALA A 67 -6.51 -9.50 -12.48
N PRO A 68 -6.53 -8.26 -11.95
CA PRO A 68 -5.32 -7.58 -11.58
C PRO A 68 -4.71 -8.20 -10.31
N LYS A 69 -3.37 -8.27 -10.27
CA LYS A 69 -2.61 -8.72 -9.11
C LYS A 69 -1.61 -7.65 -8.71
N ILE A 70 -1.72 -7.18 -7.48
CA ILE A 70 -0.79 -6.17 -6.92
C ILE A 70 0.31 -6.90 -6.16
N ARG A 71 1.56 -6.67 -6.56
CA ARG A 71 2.75 -7.20 -5.87
C ARG A 71 3.49 -6.07 -5.19
N VAL A 72 3.72 -6.19 -3.89
CA VAL A 72 4.46 -5.21 -3.10
C VAL A 72 5.79 -5.81 -2.67
N ARG A 73 6.85 -5.02 -2.75
CA ARG A 73 8.21 -5.41 -2.30
C ARG A 73 8.87 -4.24 -1.57
N ARG A 74 9.67 -4.57 -0.57
CA ARG A 74 10.57 -3.59 0.06
C ARG A 74 11.69 -3.21 -0.91
N THR A 75 12.12 -1.94 -0.85
CA THR A 75 13.30 -1.45 -1.58
C THR A 75 14.56 -1.46 -0.72
N SER A 76 14.42 -1.59 0.61
CA SER A 76 15.51 -1.55 1.57
C SER A 76 15.32 -2.63 2.64
N SER A 77 16.43 -3.14 3.16
CA SER A 77 16.46 -4.05 4.32
C SER A 77 16.40 -3.33 5.67
N ARG A 78 16.39 -1.98 5.68
CA ARG A 78 16.29 -1.20 6.92
C ARG A 78 14.94 -1.44 7.61
N PRO A 79 14.86 -1.37 8.95
CA PRO A 79 13.59 -1.45 9.65
C PRO A 79 12.58 -0.45 9.08
N LEU A 80 11.31 -0.87 9.00
CA LEU A 80 10.22 -0.03 8.48
C LEU A 80 9.79 0.96 9.57
N ARG A 81 10.37 2.15 9.55
CA ARG A 81 10.05 3.25 10.44
C ARG A 81 10.06 4.55 9.66
N GLY A 82 9.10 5.43 9.93
CA GLY A 82 8.94 6.67 9.19
C GLY A 82 8.65 6.45 7.70
N PRO A 83 8.98 7.42 6.85
CA PRO A 83 8.75 7.32 5.42
C PRO A 83 9.58 6.20 4.78
N SER A 84 8.91 5.19 4.24
CA SER A 84 9.52 4.03 3.61
C SER A 84 8.99 3.85 2.19
N VAL A 85 9.87 3.61 1.23
CA VAL A 85 9.49 3.43 -0.17
C VAL A 85 9.29 1.95 -0.48
N MET A 86 8.11 1.61 -0.99
CA MET A 86 7.75 0.29 -1.48
C MET A 86 7.76 0.27 -3.00
N ARG A 87 8.18 -0.83 -3.59
CA ARG A 87 8.04 -1.06 -5.02
C ARG A 87 6.80 -1.89 -5.28
N VAL A 88 5.89 -1.32 -6.07
CA VAL A 88 4.62 -1.94 -6.42
C VAL A 88 4.64 -2.34 -7.89
N GLY A 89 4.35 -3.59 -8.16
CA GLY A 89 4.14 -4.11 -9.50
C GLY A 89 2.68 -4.51 -9.69
N ILE A 90 2.11 -4.15 -10.82
CA ILE A 90 0.75 -4.54 -11.19
C ILE A 90 0.83 -5.50 -12.35
N ASP A 91 0.29 -6.69 -12.16
CA ASP A 91 0.18 -7.72 -13.17
C ASP A 91 -1.29 -7.86 -13.59
N VAL A 92 -1.55 -7.94 -14.89
CA VAL A 92 -2.85 -8.24 -15.46
C VAL A 92 -2.66 -9.32 -16.52
N GLY A 93 -3.47 -10.38 -16.48
CA GLY A 93 -3.33 -11.49 -17.41
C GLY A 93 -1.97 -12.20 -17.35
N GLY A 94 -1.32 -12.21 -16.18
CA GLY A 94 0.01 -12.82 -15.98
C GLY A 94 1.20 -11.98 -16.45
N GLN A 95 0.95 -10.79 -16.98
CA GLN A 95 2.02 -9.85 -17.43
C GLN A 95 2.07 -8.62 -16.54
N THR A 96 3.29 -8.15 -16.24
CA THR A 96 3.49 -6.90 -15.51
C THR A 96 3.16 -5.71 -16.40
N GLN A 97 2.07 -5.03 -16.10
CA GLN A 97 1.62 -3.84 -16.81
C GLN A 97 2.29 -2.56 -16.31
N ARG A 98 2.56 -2.49 -15.01
CA ARG A 98 3.16 -1.28 -14.41
C ARG A 98 4.04 -1.61 -13.21
N LYS A 99 5.12 -0.83 -13.06
CA LYS A 99 5.97 -0.79 -11.87
C LYS A 99 6.02 0.64 -11.37
N MET A 100 5.85 0.85 -10.07
CA MET A 100 5.86 2.17 -9.47
C MET A 100 6.42 2.12 -8.05
N SER A 101 6.75 3.29 -7.52
CA SER A 101 7.17 3.46 -6.13
C SER A 101 6.05 4.13 -5.35
N VAL A 102 5.74 3.59 -4.18
CA VAL A 102 4.71 4.11 -3.27
C VAL A 102 5.36 4.33 -1.92
N THR A 103 5.12 5.49 -1.32
CA THR A 103 5.62 5.81 0.01
C THR A 103 4.60 5.41 1.07
N ALA A 104 5.05 4.64 2.03
CA ALA A 104 4.30 4.33 3.25
C ALA A 104 5.01 4.98 4.45
N ASP A 105 4.29 5.75 5.23
CA ASP A 105 4.79 6.36 6.46
C ASP A 105 4.38 5.48 7.64
N VAL A 106 5.36 4.89 8.31
CA VAL A 106 5.16 3.92 9.39
C VAL A 106 5.45 4.57 10.72
N ARG A 107 4.43 4.66 11.59
CA ARG A 107 4.56 5.15 12.97
C ARG A 107 4.33 4.00 13.93
N ILE A 108 5.12 3.98 14.99
CA ILE A 108 5.06 2.93 16.00
C ILE A 108 4.74 3.56 17.34
N TRP A 109 3.53 3.34 17.84
CA TRP A 109 3.07 3.82 19.13
C TRP A 109 3.30 2.76 20.20
N ARG A 110 3.87 3.17 21.32
CA ARG A 110 4.05 2.30 22.48
C ARG A 110 3.70 3.02 23.77
N PRO A 111 3.14 2.30 24.77
CA PRO A 111 3.07 2.80 26.11
C PRO A 111 4.49 2.89 26.71
N VAL A 112 4.85 4.05 27.20
CA VAL A 112 6.11 4.30 27.88
C VAL A 112 5.86 4.94 29.21
N VAL A 113 6.71 4.65 30.19
CA VAL A 113 6.67 5.29 31.48
C VAL A 113 7.27 6.69 31.35
N VAL A 114 6.52 7.70 31.69
CA VAL A 114 6.96 9.09 31.71
C VAL A 114 6.86 9.64 33.13
N ALA A 115 7.77 10.52 33.50
CA ALA A 115 7.69 11.24 34.77
C ALA A 115 6.56 12.27 34.70
N SER A 116 5.74 12.34 35.75
CA SER A 116 4.63 13.30 35.83
C SER A 116 5.10 14.76 36.02
N HIS A 117 6.37 14.96 36.39
CA HIS A 117 6.97 16.27 36.51
C HIS A 117 8.46 16.24 36.17
N MET A 118 9.10 17.41 36.08
CA MET A 118 10.52 17.52 35.79
C MET A 118 11.33 16.94 36.95
N ILE A 119 12.19 15.96 36.66
CA ILE A 119 13.09 15.33 37.64
C ILE A 119 14.27 16.27 37.90
N LYS A 120 14.51 16.61 39.16
CA LYS A 120 15.66 17.41 39.57
C LYS A 120 16.87 16.51 39.82
N ARG A 121 18.05 17.11 39.69
CA ARG A 121 19.30 16.38 39.97
C ARG A 121 19.34 15.94 41.44
N GLY A 122 19.55 14.62 41.65
CA GLY A 122 19.60 14.02 43.00
C GLY A 122 18.23 13.63 43.57
N GLU A 123 17.17 13.83 42.84
CA GLU A 123 15.83 13.37 43.25
C GLU A 123 15.72 11.82 43.11
N GLU A 124 15.16 11.19 44.18
CA GLU A 124 14.95 9.75 44.15
C GLU A 124 13.79 9.39 43.22
N MET A 125 14.05 8.46 42.32
CA MET A 125 13.02 7.98 41.33
C MET A 125 11.80 7.39 42.01
N ALA A 126 11.93 6.84 43.20
CA ALA A 126 10.78 6.28 43.95
C ALA A 126 9.74 7.36 44.36
N LEU A 127 10.18 8.62 44.46
CA LEU A 127 9.32 9.75 44.82
C LEU A 127 8.75 10.48 43.60
N VAL A 128 9.27 10.16 42.41
CA VAL A 128 8.79 10.74 41.15
C VAL A 128 7.52 10.02 40.76
N GLY A 129 6.42 10.74 40.65
CA GLY A 129 5.19 10.21 40.08
C GLY A 129 5.45 9.79 38.63
N CYS A 130 5.09 8.57 38.28
CA CYS A 130 5.20 8.03 36.93
C CYS A 130 3.83 7.70 36.39
N GLU A 131 3.65 7.95 35.11
CA GLU A 131 2.42 7.60 34.38
C GLU A 131 2.77 6.88 33.06
N LEU A 132 1.84 6.07 32.57
CA LEU A 132 1.95 5.48 31.24
C LEU A 132 1.39 6.46 30.20
N ALA A 133 2.17 6.78 29.20
CA ALA A 133 1.74 7.60 28.07
C ALA A 133 2.08 6.93 26.76
N GLU A 134 1.17 6.96 25.79
CA GLU A 134 1.48 6.52 24.44
C GLU A 134 2.41 7.54 23.77
N ARG A 135 3.51 7.03 23.21
CA ARG A 135 4.49 7.84 22.48
C ARG A 135 4.82 7.20 21.13
N ASP A 136 5.00 8.07 20.16
CA ASP A 136 5.53 7.67 18.85
C ASP A 136 7.04 7.39 19.00
N MET A 137 7.43 6.16 18.67
CA MET A 137 8.78 5.65 18.79
C MET A 137 9.50 5.57 17.43
N THR A 138 8.99 6.28 16.44
CA THR A 138 9.52 6.27 15.06
C THR A 138 10.86 6.96 14.94
#